data_519aef02e0656b35f4f9a9c476659504
#
_entry.id   519aef02e0656b35f4f9a9c476659504
#
_cell.length_a   1.000
_cell.length_b   1.000
_cell.length_c   1.000
_cell.angle_alpha   90.00
_cell.angle_beta   90.00
_cell.angle_gamma   90.00
#
_symmetry.space_group_name_H-M   'P 1'
#
loop_
_entity.id
_entity.type
_entity.pdbx_description
1 polymer ?
#
loop_
_entity_poly.entity_id
_entity_poly.type
_entity_poly.pdbx_seq_one_letter_code
_entity_poly.pdbx_strand_id
1 'polypeptide(L)'
;VLRENFYARGTPEVINGKLTLVNAGGAPYVINDNFEIVDQVQSLVGGAATVFQVYDNNAIRISTNVIGTDGSRAVGTELTQNVYDVVVNQGETYYGSRDLFGKRYVTAYEPIKDSSGKIVGVLFVGTEEEETLDVVKASLKDTVIGRNGYMFVIDSNGQVLVHPSLEGENWSSEAFVQEILQKKVGIIRPQVDGTDMIDAYTYYEPLDWHIVSRAELSDFTGPIDTIRSTIVIVVLASIAI
;
A
#
# COMPACT_ATOMS: atom_id res chain seq x y z
N VAL A 1 -4.77 -11.12 -9.63
CA VAL A 1 -6.18 -11.12 -10.10
C VAL A 1 -6.28 -10.73 -11.57
N LEU A 2 -5.91 -9.49 -12.01
CA LEU A 2 -6.04 -9.09 -13.42
C LEU A 2 -5.28 -10.04 -14.35
N ARG A 3 -3.99 -10.27 -14.10
CA ARG A 3 -3.13 -11.15 -14.91
C ARG A 3 -3.70 -12.57 -15.01
N GLU A 4 -4.10 -13.15 -13.90
CA GLU A 4 -4.66 -14.50 -13.85
C GLU A 4 -5.96 -14.59 -14.65
N ASN A 5 -6.90 -13.67 -14.47
CA ASN A 5 -8.15 -13.63 -15.21
C ASN A 5 -7.93 -13.39 -16.71
N PHE A 6 -6.93 -12.60 -17.08
CA PHE A 6 -6.57 -12.35 -18.47
C PHE A 6 -6.04 -13.60 -19.15
N TYR A 7 -4.97 -14.20 -18.61
CA TYR A 7 -4.34 -15.38 -19.23
C TYR A 7 -5.16 -16.67 -19.08
N ALA A 8 -6.08 -16.76 -18.12
CA ALA A 8 -7.01 -17.89 -18.04
C ALA A 8 -7.95 -18.00 -19.24
N ARG A 9 -8.15 -16.89 -19.98
CA ARG A 9 -9.02 -16.85 -21.18
C ARG A 9 -8.29 -17.23 -22.47
N GLY A 10 -6.98 -17.36 -22.47
CA GLY A 10 -6.18 -17.80 -23.61
C GLY A 10 -4.86 -17.07 -23.80
N THR A 11 -4.19 -17.41 -24.91
CA THR A 11 -2.92 -16.78 -25.31
C THR A 11 -3.21 -15.48 -26.07
N PRO A 12 -2.51 -14.37 -25.73
CA PRO A 12 -2.69 -13.10 -26.44
C PRO A 12 -2.16 -13.16 -27.86
N GLU A 13 -2.94 -12.70 -28.81
CA GLU A 13 -2.59 -12.55 -30.23
C GLU A 13 -3.24 -11.29 -30.79
N VAL A 14 -2.64 -10.67 -31.80
CA VAL A 14 -3.28 -9.58 -32.55
C VAL A 14 -3.93 -10.16 -33.82
N ILE A 15 -5.26 -10.21 -33.82
CA ILE A 15 -6.06 -10.76 -34.94
C ILE A 15 -6.90 -9.62 -35.51
N ASN A 16 -6.75 -9.36 -36.81
CA ASN A 16 -7.47 -8.28 -37.52
C ASN A 16 -7.30 -6.90 -36.82
N GLY A 17 -6.09 -6.63 -36.31
CA GLY A 17 -5.78 -5.37 -35.62
C GLY A 17 -6.32 -5.26 -34.19
N LYS A 18 -6.92 -6.32 -33.64
CA LYS A 18 -7.48 -6.32 -32.27
C LYS A 18 -6.73 -7.33 -31.39
N LEU A 19 -6.48 -6.93 -30.14
CA LEU A 19 -5.91 -7.82 -29.12
C LEU A 19 -6.97 -8.88 -28.77
N THR A 20 -6.62 -10.12 -28.93
CA THR A 20 -7.55 -11.27 -28.82
C THR A 20 -6.88 -12.36 -28.00
N LEU A 21 -7.62 -12.98 -27.08
CA LEU A 21 -7.17 -14.16 -26.36
C LEU A 21 -7.67 -15.40 -27.08
N VAL A 22 -6.72 -16.24 -27.47
CA VAL A 22 -6.98 -17.47 -28.24
C VAL A 22 -6.83 -18.69 -27.34
N ASN A 23 -7.88 -19.48 -27.24
CA ASN A 23 -7.89 -20.71 -26.47
C ASN A 23 -8.06 -21.94 -27.40
N ALA A 24 -7.37 -23.04 -27.11
CA ALA A 24 -7.46 -24.27 -27.91
C ALA A 24 -8.89 -24.81 -27.85
N GLY A 25 -9.62 -24.72 -29.00
CA GLY A 25 -10.99 -25.19 -29.14
C GLY A 25 -12.09 -24.27 -28.64
N GLY A 26 -11.77 -23.06 -28.17
CA GLY A 26 -12.73 -22.01 -27.78
C GLY A 26 -12.91 -20.92 -28.83
N ALA A 27 -13.97 -20.13 -28.69
CA ALA A 27 -14.15 -18.93 -29.49
C ALA A 27 -13.11 -17.86 -29.10
N PRO A 28 -12.53 -17.10 -30.05
CA PRO A 28 -11.62 -16.02 -29.75
C PRO A 28 -12.29 -14.94 -28.83
N TYR A 29 -11.59 -14.52 -27.77
CA TYR A 29 -12.08 -13.51 -26.86
C TYR A 29 -11.41 -12.17 -27.17
N VAL A 30 -12.15 -11.26 -27.83
CA VAL A 30 -11.66 -9.93 -28.20
C VAL A 30 -11.68 -9.02 -27.00
N ILE A 31 -10.56 -8.33 -26.74
CA ILE A 31 -10.37 -7.40 -25.60
C ILE A 31 -10.84 -5.97 -25.93
N ASN A 32 -10.64 -5.52 -27.19
CA ASN A 32 -11.00 -4.16 -27.57
C ASN A 32 -12.50 -3.90 -27.34
N ASP A 33 -12.80 -2.84 -26.56
CA ASP A 33 -14.15 -2.43 -26.14
C ASP A 33 -14.93 -3.48 -25.33
N ASN A 34 -14.23 -4.47 -24.78
CA ASN A 34 -14.79 -5.47 -23.87
C ASN A 34 -14.28 -5.21 -22.46
N PHE A 35 -15.18 -4.88 -21.53
CA PHE A 35 -14.84 -4.43 -20.19
C PHE A 35 -14.99 -5.53 -19.12
N GLU A 36 -15.41 -6.73 -19.50
CA GLU A 36 -15.73 -7.81 -18.54
C GLU A 36 -14.56 -8.11 -17.58
N ILE A 37 -13.32 -8.24 -18.11
CA ILE A 37 -12.15 -8.58 -17.28
C ILE A 37 -11.82 -7.43 -16.31
N VAL A 38 -11.83 -6.19 -16.78
CA VAL A 38 -11.47 -5.03 -15.96
C VAL A 38 -12.54 -4.72 -14.90
N ASP A 39 -13.83 -4.92 -15.22
CA ASP A 39 -14.93 -4.75 -14.29
C ASP A 39 -14.95 -5.88 -13.23
N GLN A 40 -14.57 -7.10 -13.62
CA GLN A 40 -14.44 -8.21 -12.70
C GLN A 40 -13.30 -7.95 -11.69
N VAL A 41 -12.17 -7.37 -12.10
CA VAL A 41 -11.09 -6.98 -11.19
C VAL A 41 -11.60 -5.94 -10.19
N GLN A 42 -12.31 -4.91 -10.65
CA GLN A 42 -12.89 -3.89 -9.77
C GLN A 42 -13.85 -4.50 -8.74
N SER A 43 -14.71 -5.44 -9.15
CA SER A 43 -15.67 -6.06 -8.25
C SER A 43 -15.04 -6.98 -7.21
N LEU A 44 -13.88 -7.59 -7.52
CA LEU A 44 -13.21 -8.57 -6.65
C LEU A 44 -12.25 -7.92 -5.64
N VAL A 45 -11.51 -6.88 -6.08
CA VAL A 45 -10.41 -6.30 -5.29
C VAL A 45 -10.42 -4.79 -5.24
N GLY A 46 -11.40 -4.12 -5.86
CA GLY A 46 -11.42 -2.66 -6.01
C GLY A 46 -10.36 -2.16 -7.01
N GLY A 47 -10.23 -0.84 -7.09
CA GLY A 47 -9.19 -0.19 -7.87
C GLY A 47 -9.42 -0.14 -9.37
N ALA A 48 -8.42 0.38 -10.07
CA ALA A 48 -8.42 0.59 -11.51
C ALA A 48 -7.72 -0.57 -12.24
N ALA A 49 -8.29 -0.96 -13.38
CA ALA A 49 -7.70 -1.96 -14.26
C ALA A 49 -7.83 -1.52 -15.72
N THR A 50 -6.80 -1.79 -16.51
CA THR A 50 -6.76 -1.45 -17.93
C THR A 50 -5.95 -2.46 -18.73
N VAL A 51 -6.37 -2.68 -19.97
CA VAL A 51 -5.58 -3.33 -21.00
C VAL A 51 -5.25 -2.30 -22.08
N PHE A 52 -3.97 -2.12 -22.37
CA PHE A 52 -3.50 -1.36 -23.52
C PHE A 52 -3.10 -2.32 -24.63
N GLN A 53 -3.30 -1.92 -25.87
CA GLN A 53 -2.74 -2.59 -27.04
C GLN A 53 -1.62 -1.76 -27.63
N VAL A 54 -0.50 -2.40 -28.01
CA VAL A 54 0.62 -1.75 -28.67
C VAL A 54 0.31 -1.60 -30.15
N TYR A 55 0.47 -0.37 -30.68
CA TYR A 55 0.39 0.01 -32.07
C TYR A 55 1.66 0.76 -32.44
N ASP A 56 2.45 0.21 -33.37
CA ASP A 56 3.72 0.81 -33.79
C ASP A 56 4.59 1.28 -32.61
N ASN A 57 4.63 2.61 -32.37
CA ASN A 57 5.42 3.24 -31.33
C ASN A 57 4.57 3.77 -30.15
N ASN A 58 3.32 3.30 -30.01
CA ASN A 58 2.42 3.74 -28.95
C ASN A 58 1.62 2.58 -28.36
N ALA A 59 1.02 2.77 -27.19
CA ALA A 59 0.08 1.84 -26.60
C ALA A 59 -1.22 2.57 -26.24
N ILE A 60 -2.33 2.07 -26.79
CA ILE A 60 -3.65 2.68 -26.66
C ILE A 60 -4.50 1.85 -25.70
N ARG A 61 -5.20 2.53 -24.82
CA ARG A 61 -6.15 1.94 -23.86
C ARG A 61 -7.36 1.38 -24.61
N ILE A 62 -7.54 0.07 -24.61
CA ILE A 62 -8.59 -0.64 -25.37
C ILE A 62 -9.67 -1.21 -24.47
N SER A 63 -9.39 -1.42 -23.18
CA SER A 63 -10.35 -1.91 -22.18
C SER A 63 -9.97 -1.32 -20.83
N THR A 64 -10.93 -0.71 -20.11
CA THR A 64 -10.65 -0.05 -18.83
C THR A 64 -11.92 0.18 -18.01
N ASN A 65 -11.77 0.18 -16.68
CA ASN A 65 -12.76 0.72 -15.75
C ASN A 65 -12.43 2.14 -15.27
N VAL A 66 -11.28 2.70 -15.69
CA VAL A 66 -10.92 4.10 -15.38
C VAL A 66 -11.84 5.04 -16.11
N ILE A 67 -12.42 6.00 -15.38
CA ILE A 67 -13.33 7.02 -15.89
C ILE A 67 -12.55 8.31 -16.16
N GLY A 68 -12.68 8.85 -17.35
CA GLY A 68 -12.11 10.13 -17.74
C GLY A 68 -12.87 11.33 -17.17
N THR A 69 -12.38 12.54 -17.42
CA THR A 69 -12.98 13.80 -16.93
C THR A 69 -14.35 14.08 -17.53
N ASP A 70 -14.69 13.45 -18.65
CA ASP A 70 -15.99 13.54 -19.33
C ASP A 70 -17.04 12.56 -18.80
N GLY A 71 -16.67 11.73 -17.80
CA GLY A 71 -17.54 10.72 -17.22
C GLY A 71 -17.63 9.42 -18.03
N SER A 72 -16.92 9.30 -19.17
CA SER A 72 -16.83 8.08 -19.96
C SER A 72 -15.59 7.25 -19.58
N ARG A 73 -15.57 5.95 -20.00
CA ARG A 73 -14.36 5.16 -19.87
C ARG A 73 -13.25 5.74 -20.73
N ALA A 74 -12.04 5.84 -20.16
CA ALA A 74 -10.89 6.48 -20.81
C ALA A 74 -10.30 5.69 -21.99
N VAL A 75 -11.13 4.94 -22.72
CA VAL A 75 -10.72 4.19 -23.94
C VAL A 75 -10.17 5.16 -24.99
N GLY A 76 -9.16 4.73 -25.72
CA GLY A 76 -8.50 5.52 -26.78
C GLY A 76 -7.41 6.45 -26.26
N THR A 77 -7.22 6.58 -24.94
CA THR A 77 -6.09 7.36 -24.40
C THR A 77 -4.77 6.60 -24.47
N GLU A 78 -3.68 7.33 -24.58
CA GLU A 78 -2.35 6.80 -24.78
C GLU A 78 -1.63 6.49 -23.45
N LEU A 79 -0.76 5.47 -23.46
CA LEU A 79 0.18 5.23 -22.39
C LEU A 79 1.27 6.30 -22.40
N THR A 80 1.67 6.78 -21.23
CA THR A 80 2.74 7.80 -21.14
C THR A 80 4.08 7.23 -21.57
N GLN A 81 4.90 8.05 -22.26
CA GLN A 81 6.15 7.61 -22.90
C GLN A 81 7.12 6.93 -21.91
N ASN A 82 7.29 7.46 -20.70
CA ASN A 82 8.20 6.88 -19.71
C ASN A 82 7.78 5.48 -19.24
N VAL A 83 6.47 5.18 -19.18
CA VAL A 83 5.97 3.83 -18.88
C VAL A 83 6.13 2.93 -20.10
N TYR A 84 5.84 3.46 -21.31
CA TYR A 84 6.04 2.75 -22.57
C TYR A 84 7.49 2.28 -22.72
N ASP A 85 8.46 3.14 -22.44
CA ASP A 85 9.88 2.82 -22.56
C ASP A 85 10.30 1.67 -21.66
N VAL A 86 9.81 1.62 -20.42
CA VAL A 86 10.11 0.53 -19.49
C VAL A 86 9.36 -0.75 -19.89
N VAL A 87 8.06 -0.65 -20.15
CA VAL A 87 7.23 -1.85 -20.28
C VAL A 87 7.30 -2.45 -21.68
N VAL A 88 7.32 -1.60 -22.72
CA VAL A 88 7.31 -2.07 -24.12
C VAL A 88 8.72 -2.20 -24.69
N ASN A 89 9.59 -1.20 -24.50
CA ASN A 89 10.92 -1.21 -25.10
C ASN A 89 11.91 -2.09 -24.32
N GLN A 90 11.84 -2.08 -22.95
CA GLN A 90 12.72 -2.89 -22.10
C GLN A 90 12.10 -4.23 -21.72
N GLY A 91 10.75 -4.37 -21.79
CA GLY A 91 10.03 -5.58 -21.45
C GLY A 91 9.94 -5.85 -19.94
N GLU A 92 10.13 -4.81 -19.12
CA GLU A 92 10.12 -4.87 -17.66
C GLU A 92 8.79 -4.37 -17.08
N THR A 93 8.48 -4.78 -15.85
CA THR A 93 7.32 -4.28 -15.12
C THR A 93 7.64 -2.89 -14.54
N TYR A 94 6.75 -1.92 -14.77
CA TYR A 94 6.85 -0.60 -14.16
C TYR A 94 6.00 -0.53 -12.89
N TYR A 95 6.57 0.02 -11.82
CA TYR A 95 5.85 0.40 -10.59
C TYR A 95 6.04 1.90 -10.33
N GLY A 96 4.99 2.58 -9.87
CA GLY A 96 5.09 4.00 -9.53
C GLY A 96 3.75 4.63 -9.19
N SER A 97 3.77 5.88 -8.73
CA SER A 97 2.56 6.68 -8.54
C SER A 97 2.25 7.49 -9.81
N ARG A 98 0.97 7.58 -10.15
CA ARG A 98 0.45 8.30 -11.32
C ARG A 98 -0.78 9.10 -10.97
N ASP A 99 -0.87 10.29 -11.54
CA ASP A 99 -2.13 11.03 -11.62
C ASP A 99 -2.96 10.48 -12.79
N LEU A 100 -4.17 10.03 -12.49
CA LEU A 100 -5.15 9.57 -13.46
C LEU A 100 -6.39 10.42 -13.29
N PHE A 101 -6.56 11.41 -14.17
CA PHE A 101 -7.72 12.28 -14.19
C PHE A 101 -8.01 13.00 -12.86
N GLY A 102 -6.96 13.52 -12.21
CA GLY A 102 -7.04 14.28 -10.97
C GLY A 102 -7.03 13.45 -9.67
N LYS A 103 -6.87 12.13 -9.79
CA LYS A 103 -6.69 11.23 -8.65
C LYS A 103 -5.33 10.57 -8.71
N ARG A 104 -4.69 10.44 -7.58
CA ARG A 104 -3.38 9.80 -7.46
C ARG A 104 -3.53 8.30 -7.21
N TYR A 105 -2.80 7.49 -8.00
CA TYR A 105 -2.81 6.04 -7.94
C TYR A 105 -1.40 5.48 -7.69
N VAL A 106 -1.30 4.48 -6.84
CA VAL A 106 -0.16 3.54 -6.84
C VAL A 106 -0.43 2.53 -7.94
N THR A 107 0.50 2.38 -8.89
CA THR A 107 0.26 1.68 -10.16
C THR A 107 1.31 0.64 -10.46
N ALA A 108 0.90 -0.41 -11.18
CA ALA A 108 1.77 -1.39 -11.80
C ALA A 108 1.36 -1.62 -13.25
N TYR A 109 2.37 -1.73 -14.14
CA TYR A 109 2.19 -2.01 -15.56
C TYR A 109 3.06 -3.21 -15.95
N GLU A 110 2.47 -4.22 -16.58
CA GLU A 110 3.15 -5.46 -16.98
C GLU A 110 2.99 -5.70 -18.48
N PRO A 111 4.06 -6.11 -19.21
CA PRO A 111 3.96 -6.39 -20.64
C PRO A 111 3.13 -7.63 -20.94
N ILE A 112 2.27 -7.55 -21.96
CA ILE A 112 1.54 -8.68 -22.55
C ILE A 112 2.34 -9.18 -23.75
N LYS A 113 2.74 -10.45 -23.72
CA LYS A 113 3.50 -11.10 -24.80
C LYS A 113 2.61 -12.08 -25.55
N ASP A 114 2.71 -12.08 -26.88
CA ASP A 114 2.09 -13.11 -27.73
C ASP A 114 2.87 -14.44 -27.70
N SER A 115 2.42 -15.43 -28.44
CA SER A 115 3.05 -16.75 -28.53
C SER A 115 4.47 -16.73 -29.10
N SER A 116 4.86 -15.67 -29.82
CA SER A 116 6.22 -15.47 -30.33
C SER A 116 7.16 -14.77 -29.32
N GLY A 117 6.62 -14.26 -28.21
CA GLY A 117 7.32 -13.44 -27.23
C GLY A 117 7.35 -11.94 -27.53
N LYS A 118 6.69 -11.50 -28.63
CA LYS A 118 6.54 -10.09 -28.96
C LYS A 118 5.58 -9.42 -27.98
N ILE A 119 5.91 -8.21 -27.53
CA ILE A 119 5.01 -7.41 -26.69
C ILE A 119 3.91 -6.82 -27.56
N VAL A 120 2.66 -7.20 -27.30
CA VAL A 120 1.47 -6.80 -28.04
C VAL A 120 0.51 -5.91 -27.22
N GLY A 121 0.78 -5.75 -25.93
CA GLY A 121 -0.02 -4.91 -25.04
C GLY A 121 0.61 -4.72 -23.67
N VAL A 122 -0.14 -4.06 -22.80
CA VAL A 122 0.24 -3.80 -21.40
C VAL A 122 -0.98 -4.00 -20.50
N LEU A 123 -0.82 -4.78 -19.44
CA LEU A 123 -1.77 -4.84 -18.32
C LEU A 123 -1.44 -3.72 -17.33
N PHE A 124 -2.47 -3.04 -16.85
CA PHE A 124 -2.36 -2.03 -15.81
C PHE A 124 -3.31 -2.33 -14.66
N VAL A 125 -2.82 -2.14 -13.45
CA VAL A 125 -3.61 -2.05 -12.24
C VAL A 125 -3.19 -0.83 -11.42
N GLY A 126 -4.14 -0.23 -10.72
CA GLY A 126 -3.89 0.90 -9.83
C GLY A 126 -4.88 0.95 -8.69
N THR A 127 -4.42 1.36 -7.51
CA THR A 127 -5.27 1.64 -6.35
C THR A 127 -5.10 3.11 -5.99
N GLU A 128 -6.19 3.80 -5.67
CA GLU A 128 -6.13 5.20 -5.22
C GLU A 128 -5.19 5.28 -4.01
N GLU A 129 -4.27 6.25 -4.06
CA GLU A 129 -3.25 6.41 -3.02
C GLU A 129 -3.90 6.73 -1.66
N GLU A 130 -4.93 7.56 -1.67
CA GLU A 130 -5.71 7.92 -0.48
C GLU A 130 -6.38 6.68 0.15
N GLU A 131 -7.05 5.85 -0.67
CA GLU A 131 -7.68 4.60 -0.21
C GLU A 131 -6.65 3.61 0.38
N THR A 132 -5.47 3.53 -0.23
CA THR A 132 -4.36 2.69 0.28
C THR A 132 -3.86 3.21 1.61
N LEU A 133 -3.70 4.52 1.77
CA LEU A 133 -3.28 5.14 3.04
C LEU A 133 -4.31 4.94 4.14
N ASP A 134 -5.60 5.02 3.83
CA ASP A 134 -6.68 4.80 4.80
C ASP A 134 -6.68 3.36 5.33
N VAL A 135 -6.43 2.37 4.47
CA VAL A 135 -6.26 0.97 4.90
C VAL A 135 -5.05 0.81 5.82
N VAL A 136 -3.91 1.44 5.49
CA VAL A 136 -2.71 1.42 6.34
C VAL A 136 -2.96 2.12 7.67
N LYS A 137 -3.61 3.29 7.67
CA LYS A 137 -3.97 4.03 8.89
C LYS A 137 -4.88 3.21 9.79
N ALA A 138 -5.92 2.56 9.22
CA ALA A 138 -6.81 1.69 9.96
C ALA A 138 -6.06 0.52 10.60
N SER A 139 -5.17 -0.13 9.85
CA SER A 139 -4.35 -1.24 10.35
C SER A 139 -3.44 -0.82 11.51
N LEU A 140 -2.80 0.36 11.41
CA LEU A 140 -1.98 0.90 12.49
C LEU A 140 -2.83 1.20 13.74
N LYS A 141 -4.02 1.78 13.56
CA LYS A 141 -4.96 2.13 14.63
C LYS A 141 -5.47 0.92 15.40
N ASP A 142 -5.68 -0.20 14.69
CA ASP A 142 -6.18 -1.45 15.28
C ASP A 142 -5.08 -2.31 15.91
N THR A 143 -3.80 -1.92 15.74
CA THR A 143 -2.66 -2.68 16.29
C THR A 143 -2.53 -2.45 17.79
N VAL A 144 -2.59 -3.53 18.57
CA VAL A 144 -2.41 -3.51 20.02
C VAL A 144 -0.99 -3.94 20.38
N ILE A 145 -0.31 -3.15 21.23
CA ILE A 145 1.05 -3.42 21.72
C ILE A 145 0.99 -3.74 23.23
N GLY A 146 1.52 -4.88 23.61
CA GLY A 146 1.39 -5.33 25.02
C GLY A 146 -0.07 -5.60 25.38
N ARG A 147 -0.50 -5.13 26.56
CA ARG A 147 -1.91 -5.29 27.04
C ARG A 147 -2.84 -4.20 26.53
N ASN A 148 -2.40 -2.94 26.60
CA ASN A 148 -3.22 -1.77 26.31
C ASN A 148 -2.49 -0.74 25.45
N GLY A 149 -1.30 -1.04 24.95
CA GLY A 149 -0.55 -0.15 24.10
C GLY A 149 -1.10 -0.10 22.68
N TYR A 150 -0.66 0.89 21.93
CA TYR A 150 -1.20 1.21 20.61
C TYR A 150 -0.11 1.81 19.71
N MET A 151 -0.45 1.96 18.45
CA MET A 151 0.37 2.72 17.51
C MET A 151 -0.24 4.10 17.27
N PHE A 152 0.63 5.08 17.00
CA PHE A 152 0.23 6.39 16.50
C PHE A 152 1.22 6.90 15.46
N VAL A 153 0.78 7.85 14.65
CA VAL A 153 1.60 8.50 13.63
C VAL A 153 1.47 10.01 13.77
N ILE A 154 2.59 10.70 13.73
CA ILE A 154 2.67 12.16 13.66
C ILE A 154 3.49 12.58 12.45
N ASP A 155 3.20 13.76 11.89
CA ASP A 155 4.04 14.39 10.88
C ASP A 155 5.19 15.21 11.52
N SER A 156 6.07 15.79 10.70
CA SER A 156 7.19 16.63 11.15
C SER A 156 6.74 17.94 11.83
N ASN A 157 5.46 18.31 11.76
CA ASN A 157 4.90 19.46 12.47
C ASN A 157 4.26 19.06 13.83
N GLY A 158 4.32 17.77 14.18
CA GLY A 158 3.68 17.23 15.38
C GLY A 158 2.16 17.05 15.27
N GLN A 159 1.61 17.11 14.06
CA GLN A 159 0.21 16.84 13.80
C GLN A 159 -0.05 15.34 13.92
N VAL A 160 -1.04 14.94 14.72
CA VAL A 160 -1.43 13.54 14.92
C VAL A 160 -2.25 13.08 13.72
N LEU A 161 -1.68 12.20 12.90
CA LEU A 161 -2.28 11.67 11.68
C LEU A 161 -3.03 10.37 11.90
N VAL A 162 -2.58 9.55 12.87
CA VAL A 162 -3.21 8.29 13.27
C VAL A 162 -3.12 8.14 14.77
N HIS A 163 -4.23 7.90 15.43
CA HIS A 163 -4.30 7.59 16.86
C HIS A 163 -5.64 6.94 17.18
N PRO A 164 -5.77 6.05 18.17
CA PRO A 164 -7.05 5.46 18.54
C PRO A 164 -8.16 6.46 18.84
N SER A 165 -7.83 7.63 19.41
CA SER A 165 -8.84 8.61 19.88
C SER A 165 -8.48 10.10 19.71
N LEU A 166 -7.22 10.44 19.35
CA LEU A 166 -6.70 11.83 19.36
C LEU A 166 -6.20 12.29 17.99
N GLU A 167 -6.74 11.71 16.90
CA GLU A 167 -6.45 12.17 15.55
C GLU A 167 -6.85 13.62 15.35
N GLY A 168 -6.02 14.39 14.66
CA GLY A 168 -6.26 15.80 14.37
C GLY A 168 -5.68 16.73 15.42
N GLU A 169 -5.19 16.26 16.57
CA GLU A 169 -4.50 17.08 17.54
C GLU A 169 -3.09 17.46 17.08
N ASN A 170 -2.54 18.51 17.64
CA ASN A 170 -1.14 18.89 17.44
C ASN A 170 -0.37 18.76 18.74
N TRP A 171 0.61 17.86 18.75
CA TRP A 171 1.45 17.56 19.91
C TRP A 171 2.86 18.15 19.82
N SER A 172 3.10 19.12 18.95
CA SER A 172 4.42 19.72 18.74
C SER A 172 5.04 20.33 20.01
N SER A 173 4.22 20.70 21.00
CA SER A 173 4.69 21.22 22.30
C SER A 173 5.07 20.13 23.30
N GLU A 174 4.70 18.88 23.06
CA GLU A 174 4.99 17.77 23.95
C GLU A 174 6.48 17.39 23.91
N ALA A 175 7.10 17.25 25.07
CA ALA A 175 8.55 16.99 25.16
C ALA A 175 8.95 15.67 24.48
N PHE A 176 8.13 14.62 24.60
CA PHE A 176 8.40 13.34 23.95
C PHE A 176 8.31 13.43 22.42
N VAL A 177 7.39 14.27 21.91
CA VAL A 177 7.25 14.50 20.46
C VAL A 177 8.48 15.23 19.93
N GLN A 178 8.95 16.27 20.62
CA GLN A 178 10.17 16.99 20.23
C GLN A 178 11.39 16.06 20.15
N GLU A 179 11.50 15.09 21.05
CA GLU A 179 12.57 14.08 21.01
C GLU A 179 12.42 13.14 19.80
N ILE A 180 11.21 12.66 19.50
CA ILE A 180 10.90 11.82 18.34
C ILE A 180 11.26 12.55 17.04
N LEU A 181 10.80 13.79 16.88
CA LEU A 181 11.04 14.60 15.67
C LEU A 181 12.54 14.86 15.44
N GLN A 182 13.29 15.05 16.53
CA GLN A 182 14.72 15.32 16.45
C GLN A 182 15.55 14.10 16.03
N LYS A 183 15.21 12.90 16.53
CA LYS A 183 16.06 11.69 16.38
C LYS A 183 15.65 10.76 15.26
N LYS A 184 14.44 10.88 14.70
CA LYS A 184 13.88 10.09 13.61
C LYS A 184 13.74 8.57 13.86
N VAL A 185 14.59 7.96 14.68
CA VAL A 185 14.53 6.55 15.07
C VAL A 185 15.06 6.37 16.48
N GLY A 186 14.40 5.55 17.29
CA GLY A 186 14.85 5.30 18.65
C GLY A 186 13.80 4.68 19.57
N ILE A 187 14.16 4.68 20.84
CA ILE A 187 13.29 4.29 21.95
C ILE A 187 13.40 5.34 23.03
N ILE A 188 12.27 5.82 23.52
CA ILE A 188 12.16 6.75 24.64
C ILE A 188 11.23 6.18 25.71
N ARG A 189 11.29 6.76 26.91
CA ARG A 189 10.44 6.38 28.04
C ARG A 189 9.75 7.62 28.62
N PRO A 190 8.71 8.11 27.95
CA PRO A 190 7.96 9.25 28.43
C PRO A 190 7.05 8.86 29.61
N GLN A 191 6.70 9.85 30.42
CA GLN A 191 5.60 9.75 31.37
C GLN A 191 4.38 10.44 30.75
N VAL A 192 3.28 9.69 30.59
CA VAL A 192 2.03 10.19 30.01
C VAL A 192 0.91 9.95 31.02
N ASP A 193 0.24 11.02 31.45
CA ASP A 193 -0.81 10.98 32.47
C ASP A 193 -0.41 10.23 33.76
N GLY A 194 0.87 10.40 34.17
CA GLY A 194 1.42 9.75 35.37
C GLY A 194 1.80 8.27 35.18
N THR A 195 1.66 7.72 33.97
CA THR A 195 2.05 6.34 33.62
C THR A 195 3.39 6.33 32.89
N ASP A 196 4.30 5.45 33.30
CA ASP A 196 5.57 5.26 32.61
C ASP A 196 5.33 4.44 31.34
N MET A 197 5.60 5.04 30.19
CA MET A 197 5.43 4.44 28.87
C MET A 197 6.78 4.08 28.25
N ILE A 198 6.77 3.24 27.24
CA ILE A 198 7.88 2.98 26.34
C ILE A 198 7.39 3.20 24.91
N ASP A 199 8.09 4.07 24.19
CA ASP A 199 7.84 4.40 22.80
C ASP A 199 9.01 3.95 21.95
N ALA A 200 8.76 3.07 20.97
CA ALA A 200 9.71 2.75 19.91
C ALA A 200 9.21 3.41 18.61
N TYR A 201 10.08 4.14 17.93
CA TYR A 201 9.66 4.95 16.78
C TYR A 201 10.65 4.88 15.62
N THR A 202 10.11 5.14 14.42
CA THR A 202 10.86 5.29 13.17
C THR A 202 10.22 6.35 12.28
N TYR A 203 11.04 6.96 11.40
CA TYR A 203 10.58 7.95 10.43
C TYR A 203 10.54 7.36 9.03
N TYR A 204 9.40 7.53 8.36
CA TYR A 204 9.17 7.15 6.97
C TYR A 204 9.07 8.40 6.10
N GLU A 205 10.18 8.79 5.49
CA GLU A 205 10.34 10.03 4.73
C GLU A 205 9.33 10.25 3.58
N PRO A 206 8.96 9.21 2.76
CA PRO A 206 8.06 9.42 1.64
C PRO A 206 6.66 9.96 2.01
N LEU A 207 6.20 9.72 3.24
CA LEU A 207 4.89 10.19 3.72
C LEU A 207 5.03 11.24 4.83
N ASP A 208 6.25 11.62 5.22
CA ASP A 208 6.52 12.45 6.38
C ASP A 208 5.90 11.88 7.67
N TRP A 209 6.02 10.57 7.89
CA TRP A 209 5.43 9.86 9.02
C TRP A 209 6.47 9.46 10.05
N HIS A 210 6.29 9.93 11.30
CA HIS A 210 6.90 9.33 12.46
C HIS A 210 5.93 8.30 13.04
N ILE A 211 6.23 7.02 12.84
CA ILE A 211 5.42 5.89 13.28
C ILE A 211 5.92 5.47 14.64
N VAL A 212 5.05 5.48 15.64
CA VAL A 212 5.37 5.22 17.03
C VAL A 212 4.55 4.05 17.55
N SER A 213 5.23 3.13 18.22
CA SER A 213 4.65 2.00 18.95
C SER A 213 4.78 2.30 20.44
N ARG A 214 3.67 2.53 21.14
CA ARG A 214 3.58 2.89 22.56
C ARG A 214 2.98 1.76 23.38
N ALA A 215 3.57 1.49 24.54
CA ALA A 215 2.98 0.59 25.55
C ALA A 215 3.37 1.03 26.97
N GLU A 216 2.67 0.52 27.97
CA GLU A 216 3.09 0.69 29.35
C GLU A 216 4.40 -0.05 29.62
N LEU A 217 5.36 0.61 30.27
CA LEU A 217 6.63 -0.02 30.64
C LEU A 217 6.43 -1.26 31.53
N SER A 218 5.37 -1.26 32.36
CA SER A 218 4.97 -2.37 33.21
C SER A 218 4.63 -3.66 32.44
N ASP A 219 4.21 -3.57 31.19
CA ASP A 219 3.92 -4.76 30.36
C ASP A 219 5.16 -5.61 30.09
N PHE A 220 6.33 -4.98 30.10
CA PHE A 220 7.61 -5.63 29.81
C PHE A 220 8.43 -5.90 31.07
N THR A 221 8.19 -5.17 32.17
CA THR A 221 8.96 -5.31 33.42
C THR A 221 8.24 -6.13 34.49
N GLY A 222 6.91 -6.29 34.39
CA GLY A 222 6.11 -6.99 35.38
C GLY A 222 6.62 -8.38 35.80
N PRO A 223 7.03 -9.27 34.88
CA PRO A 223 7.61 -10.57 35.22
C PRO A 223 8.94 -10.43 35.99
N ILE A 224 9.77 -9.45 35.63
CA ILE A 224 11.06 -9.21 36.24
C ILE A 224 10.91 -8.67 37.67
N ASP A 225 9.95 -7.76 37.87
CA ASP A 225 9.68 -7.19 39.20
C ASP A 225 9.08 -8.24 40.16
N THR A 226 8.26 -9.16 39.65
CA THR A 226 7.72 -10.29 40.40
C THR A 226 8.84 -11.22 40.86
N ILE A 227 9.79 -11.57 39.96
CA ILE A 227 10.94 -12.39 40.28
C ILE A 227 11.85 -11.67 41.31
N ARG A 228 12.11 -10.38 41.13
CA ARG A 228 12.93 -9.57 42.03
C ARG A 228 12.33 -9.49 43.44
N SER A 229 11.04 -9.23 43.55
CA SER A 229 10.33 -9.19 44.84
C SER A 229 10.35 -10.55 45.55
N THR A 230 10.17 -11.65 44.81
CA THR A 230 10.20 -13.01 45.33
C THR A 230 11.59 -13.33 45.86
N ILE A 231 12.67 -12.99 45.14
CA ILE A 231 14.04 -13.18 45.61
C ILE A 231 14.30 -12.38 46.87
N VAL A 232 13.88 -11.11 46.95
CA VAL A 232 14.06 -10.29 48.16
C VAL A 232 13.34 -10.92 49.36
N ILE A 233 12.11 -11.39 49.19
CA ILE A 233 11.35 -12.05 50.26
C ILE A 233 12.06 -13.31 50.74
N VAL A 234 12.56 -14.16 49.82
CA VAL A 234 13.29 -15.39 50.16
C VAL A 234 14.59 -15.08 50.90
N VAL A 235 15.35 -14.08 50.46
CA VAL A 235 16.58 -13.63 51.13
C VAL A 235 16.29 -13.12 52.54
N LEU A 236 15.28 -12.26 52.70
CA LEU A 236 14.89 -11.75 54.01
C LEU A 236 14.40 -12.85 54.97
N ALA A 237 13.66 -13.83 54.46
CA ALA A 237 13.21 -14.95 55.25
C ALA A 237 14.38 -15.87 55.67
N SER A 238 15.42 -16.01 54.85
CA SER A 238 16.61 -16.81 55.17
C SER A 238 17.57 -16.14 56.17
N ILE A 239 17.49 -14.82 56.37
CA ILE A 239 18.30 -14.07 57.35
C ILE A 239 17.61 -14.06 58.72
N ALA A 240 16.30 -14.32 58.79
CA ALA A 240 15.50 -14.29 60.02
C ALA A 240 15.43 -15.66 60.77
N ILE A 241 16.13 -16.69 60.27
CA ILE A 241 16.32 -17.99 60.88
C ILE A 241 17.76 -18.07 61.45
#